data_7b23091038ed527d42e19d9598576c86
#
_entry.id   7b23091038ed527d42e19d9598576c86
#
_cell.length_a   1.000
_cell.length_b   1.000
_cell.length_c   1.000
_cell.angle_alpha   90.00
_cell.angle_beta   90.00
_cell.angle_gamma   90.00
#
_symmetry.space_group_name_H-M   'P 1'
#
loop_
_entity.id
_entity.type
_entity.pdbx_description
1 polymer ?
#
loop_
_entity_poly.entity_id
_entity_poly.type
_entity_poly.pdbx_seq_one_letter_code
_entity_poly.pdbx_strand_id
1 'polypeptide(L)'
;MQYHLNGFKPGNYEIPDAAREPAPLPPIIKLPTEVDVLIVGCGPAGLTMARQLSEFSDITTCIVEQESGPLLFGRADGISCRTIEIMEAFNCSEMIVKESYQLKQNAFWEPDSAHPENIKRTHKIADARLGLSEFTHSIVNQARLHEILLEGMKNSVTHLVPHYSRRLLSVDMDSQVTQDLSAYPVTATFERSDEGDTDKIETVRARFIIGTDGARSAVRKGMSIALEGDSANKAWGVMDVLVVTDYPDIRVKSFIQSKENGAVMTIPREGGYLVRMYVELELLDKGQRAADIQLTEKDIIAKMQLIFSPYSVSVKEVAWWSIYEVGQRVADRFDDRPLNNAENLIPRGFVAGDACHTHSPKGGGGLNTSLPDTFNLGWKLAAVLQGK
;
A
#
# COMPACT_ATOMS: atom_id res chain seq x y z
N MET A 1 -1.57 6.56 23.03
CA MET A 1 -1.59 7.31 21.75
C MET A 1 -2.98 7.29 21.18
N GLN A 2 -3.43 8.42 20.67
CA GLN A 2 -4.71 8.53 19.97
C GLN A 2 -4.42 8.73 18.49
N TYR A 3 -5.14 8.01 17.63
CA TYR A 3 -5.10 8.27 16.21
C TYR A 3 -5.80 9.61 15.90
N HIS A 4 -5.24 10.38 14.98
CA HIS A 4 -5.83 11.61 14.49
C HIS A 4 -5.85 11.60 12.96
N LEU A 5 -6.58 12.55 12.36
CA LEU A 5 -6.69 12.72 10.90
C LEU A 5 -5.36 12.60 10.16
N ASN A 6 -4.29 13.08 10.76
CA ASN A 6 -2.96 13.15 10.19
C ASN A 6 -1.98 12.12 10.79
N GLY A 7 -2.45 11.09 11.49
CA GLY A 7 -1.60 10.11 12.14
C GLY A 7 -1.82 10.02 13.65
N PHE A 8 -0.80 9.58 14.40
CA PHE A 8 -0.88 9.44 15.84
C PHE A 8 -0.65 10.76 16.56
N LYS A 9 -1.49 11.03 17.57
CA LYS A 9 -1.27 12.10 18.54
C LYS A 9 -0.85 11.55 19.89
N PRO A 10 0.04 12.24 20.60
CA PRO A 10 0.11 12.11 22.07
C PRO A 10 -1.27 12.44 22.65
N GLY A 11 -1.67 11.74 23.72
CA GLY A 11 -2.97 11.96 24.36
C GLY A 11 -3.13 13.31 25.06
N ASN A 12 -2.20 14.24 24.96
CA ASN A 12 -2.25 15.58 25.53
C ASN A 12 -2.71 16.58 24.47
N TYR A 13 -3.88 17.22 24.68
CA TYR A 13 -4.45 18.21 23.79
C TYR A 13 -3.63 19.51 23.69
N GLU A 14 -2.78 19.80 24.66
CA GLU A 14 -1.90 20.99 24.68
C GLU A 14 -0.68 20.82 23.76
N ILE A 15 -0.35 19.57 23.39
CA ILE A 15 0.74 19.32 22.46
C ILE A 15 0.23 19.50 21.03
N PRO A 16 0.82 20.42 20.25
CA PRO A 16 0.49 20.57 18.84
C PRO A 16 0.56 19.23 18.12
N ASP A 17 -0.38 19.02 17.19
CA ASP A 17 -0.40 17.82 16.37
C ASP A 17 0.84 17.80 15.47
N ALA A 18 1.83 17.00 15.82
CA ALA A 18 3.07 16.86 15.06
C ALA A 18 2.82 16.43 13.59
N ALA A 19 1.66 15.82 13.32
CA ALA A 19 1.25 15.49 11.97
C ALA A 19 0.67 16.67 11.19
N ARG A 20 0.43 17.82 11.83
CA ARG A 20 0.00 19.06 11.15
C ARG A 20 1.16 19.93 10.70
N GLU A 21 2.29 19.80 11.34
CA GLU A 21 3.51 20.41 10.85
C GLU A 21 4.13 19.44 9.84
N PRO A 22 4.10 19.74 8.54
CA PRO A 22 4.82 18.92 7.58
C PRO A 22 6.29 18.89 8.04
N ALA A 23 6.81 17.68 8.21
CA ALA A 23 8.25 17.54 8.41
C ALA A 23 8.95 18.37 7.33
N PRO A 24 10.01 19.13 7.68
CA PRO A 24 10.75 19.87 6.67
C PRO A 24 11.09 18.91 5.55
N LEU A 25 10.75 19.29 4.32
CA LEU A 25 11.07 18.49 3.15
C LEU A 25 12.57 18.18 3.17
N PRO A 26 12.97 16.94 2.94
CA PRO A 26 14.38 16.60 2.91
C PRO A 26 15.09 17.48 1.88
N PRO A 27 16.35 17.86 2.14
CA PRO A 27 17.09 18.71 1.21
C PRO A 27 17.13 18.04 -0.17
N ILE A 28 16.96 18.84 -1.22
CA ILE A 28 17.01 18.38 -2.59
C ILE A 28 18.45 17.97 -2.89
N ILE A 29 18.70 16.67 -2.89
CA ILE A 29 19.98 16.09 -3.25
C ILE A 29 19.89 15.60 -4.70
N LYS A 30 20.89 15.96 -5.53
CA LYS A 30 20.98 15.47 -6.91
C LYS A 30 21.05 13.94 -6.92
N LEU A 31 20.40 13.31 -7.90
CA LEU A 31 20.46 11.88 -8.07
C LEU A 31 21.90 11.41 -8.36
N PRO A 32 22.30 10.22 -7.88
CA PRO A 32 23.57 9.62 -8.26
C PRO A 32 23.57 9.30 -9.77
N THR A 33 24.74 9.35 -10.40
CA THR A 33 24.88 9.03 -11.83
C THR A 33 24.78 7.54 -12.11
N GLU A 34 25.29 6.71 -11.20
CA GLU A 34 25.29 5.24 -11.32
C GLU A 34 24.97 4.60 -9.97
N VAL A 35 24.17 3.52 -9.98
CA VAL A 35 23.82 2.72 -8.80
C VAL A 35 23.69 1.24 -9.16
N ASP A 36 23.87 0.35 -8.20
CA ASP A 36 23.59 -1.06 -8.39
C ASP A 36 22.09 -1.33 -8.53
N VAL A 37 21.27 -0.70 -7.66
CA VAL A 37 19.82 -0.88 -7.65
C VAL A 37 19.11 0.45 -7.64
N LEU A 38 18.26 0.66 -8.64
CA LEU A 38 17.34 1.80 -8.72
C LEU A 38 15.92 1.33 -8.43
N ILE A 39 15.33 1.83 -7.35
CA ILE A 39 13.94 1.55 -6.95
C ILE A 39 13.09 2.76 -7.32
N VAL A 40 12.02 2.54 -8.09
CA VAL A 40 11.08 3.59 -8.51
C VAL A 40 9.77 3.41 -7.78
N GLY A 41 9.43 4.37 -6.91
CA GLY A 41 8.23 4.40 -6.06
C GLY A 41 8.52 4.10 -4.59
N CYS A 42 8.13 5.01 -3.69
CA CYS A 42 8.24 4.87 -2.23
C CYS A 42 6.94 4.36 -1.59
N GLY A 43 6.16 3.55 -2.30
CA GLY A 43 5.08 2.78 -1.71
C GLY A 43 5.60 1.70 -0.74
N PRO A 44 4.69 0.96 -0.06
CA PRO A 44 5.10 -0.09 0.88
C PRO A 44 6.08 -1.12 0.29
N ALA A 45 5.86 -1.52 -0.97
CA ALA A 45 6.76 -2.43 -1.69
C ALA A 45 8.17 -1.84 -1.85
N GLY A 46 8.28 -0.61 -2.37
CA GLY A 46 9.58 0.04 -2.58
C GLY A 46 10.34 0.26 -1.27
N LEU A 47 9.64 0.73 -0.24
CA LEU A 47 10.26 0.95 1.08
C LEU A 47 10.70 -0.37 1.74
N THR A 48 9.95 -1.48 1.57
CA THR A 48 10.35 -2.79 2.07
C THR A 48 11.67 -3.25 1.44
N MET A 49 11.80 -3.12 0.11
CA MET A 49 13.02 -3.45 -0.60
C MET A 49 14.18 -2.54 -0.21
N ALA A 50 13.93 -1.22 -0.19
CA ALA A 50 14.93 -0.24 0.19
C ALA A 50 15.42 -0.45 1.63
N ARG A 51 14.51 -0.77 2.57
CA ARG A 51 14.85 -1.12 3.95
C ARG A 51 15.76 -2.35 4.02
N GLN A 52 15.47 -3.37 3.22
CA GLN A 52 16.30 -4.57 3.15
C GLN A 52 17.68 -4.28 2.57
N LEU A 53 17.72 -3.61 1.40
CA LEU A 53 18.98 -3.30 0.72
C LEU A 53 19.84 -2.27 1.48
N SER A 54 19.24 -1.44 2.32
CA SER A 54 19.99 -0.47 3.14
C SER A 54 20.93 -1.10 4.17
N GLU A 55 20.82 -2.39 4.43
CA GLU A 55 21.76 -3.12 5.30
C GLU A 55 23.02 -3.63 4.58
N PHE A 56 23.12 -3.45 3.28
CA PHE A 56 24.25 -3.91 2.47
C PHE A 56 25.14 -2.72 2.07
N SER A 57 26.25 -2.53 2.77
CA SER A 57 27.19 -1.42 2.51
C SER A 57 27.95 -1.53 1.18
N ASP A 58 27.97 -2.72 0.59
CA ASP A 58 28.60 -3.05 -0.69
C ASP A 58 27.65 -2.94 -1.89
N ILE A 59 26.38 -2.56 -1.66
CA ILE A 59 25.35 -2.39 -2.70
C ILE A 59 24.89 -0.93 -2.70
N THR A 60 25.14 -0.21 -3.78
CA THR A 60 24.65 1.16 -3.95
C THR A 60 23.19 1.14 -4.37
N THR A 61 22.32 1.68 -3.52
CA THR A 61 20.86 1.73 -3.76
C THR A 61 20.38 3.17 -3.85
N CYS A 62 19.54 3.45 -4.85
CA CYS A 62 18.80 4.71 -4.95
C CYS A 62 17.29 4.39 -5.00
N ILE A 63 16.50 5.12 -4.22
CA ILE A 63 15.03 5.05 -4.26
C ILE A 63 14.46 6.43 -4.57
N VAL A 64 13.53 6.49 -5.52
CA VAL A 64 12.93 7.73 -6.02
C VAL A 64 11.42 7.71 -5.88
N GLU A 65 10.82 8.89 -5.68
CA GLU A 65 9.37 9.08 -5.57
C GLU A 65 8.93 10.35 -6.32
N GLN A 66 7.81 10.28 -7.04
CA GLN A 66 7.26 11.42 -7.77
C GLN A 66 6.59 12.45 -6.86
N GLU A 67 6.04 12.02 -5.73
CA GLU A 67 5.45 12.90 -4.73
C GLU A 67 6.52 13.75 -4.04
N SER A 68 6.12 14.87 -3.47
CA SER A 68 7.04 15.84 -2.85
C SER A 68 7.56 15.42 -1.47
N GLY A 69 7.02 14.36 -0.88
CA GLY A 69 7.40 13.91 0.45
C GLY A 69 6.78 12.58 0.84
N PRO A 70 6.98 12.15 2.08
CA PRO A 70 6.42 10.92 2.62
C PRO A 70 4.89 10.89 2.57
N LEU A 71 4.33 9.68 2.55
CA LEU A 71 2.90 9.47 2.58
C LEU A 71 2.30 10.02 3.89
N LEU A 72 1.34 10.95 3.77
CA LEU A 72 0.65 11.56 4.92
C LEU A 72 -0.63 10.79 5.30
N PHE A 73 -1.27 10.15 4.32
CA PHE A 73 -2.53 9.43 4.50
C PHE A 73 -2.45 8.06 3.84
N GLY A 74 -2.74 7.00 4.61
CA GLY A 74 -2.74 5.64 4.09
C GLY A 74 -4.08 5.23 3.50
N ARG A 75 -4.02 4.47 2.40
CA ARG A 75 -5.19 3.82 1.80
C ARG A 75 -5.44 2.42 2.38
N ALA A 76 -4.37 1.68 2.64
CA ALA A 76 -4.39 0.38 3.30
C ALA A 76 -4.13 0.53 4.80
N ASP A 77 -4.52 -0.47 5.58
CA ASP A 77 -4.36 -0.48 7.03
C ASP A 77 -4.20 -1.88 7.63
N GLY A 78 -4.65 -2.91 6.94
CA GLY A 78 -4.56 -4.30 7.41
C GLY A 78 -3.22 -4.94 7.08
N ILE A 79 -2.49 -5.38 8.12
CA ILE A 79 -1.21 -6.07 8.01
C ILE A 79 -1.40 -7.51 8.46
N SER A 80 -1.19 -8.46 7.55
CA SER A 80 -1.31 -9.89 7.83
C SER A 80 -0.17 -10.40 8.71
N CYS A 81 -0.39 -11.57 9.34
CA CYS A 81 0.62 -12.24 10.15
C CYS A 81 1.96 -12.38 9.39
N ARG A 82 1.94 -12.82 8.13
CA ARG A 82 3.12 -12.97 7.27
C ARG A 82 3.86 -11.65 7.06
N THR A 83 3.12 -10.56 6.88
CA THR A 83 3.73 -9.24 6.72
C THR A 83 4.38 -8.76 8.01
N ILE A 84 3.79 -9.07 9.17
CA ILE A 84 4.40 -8.74 10.47
C ILE A 84 5.67 -9.58 10.70
N GLU A 85 5.71 -10.84 10.27
CA GLU A 85 6.93 -11.67 10.30
C GLU A 85 8.06 -11.07 9.44
N ILE A 86 7.72 -10.43 8.30
CA ILE A 86 8.70 -9.67 7.52
C ILE A 86 9.19 -8.43 8.30
N MET A 87 8.28 -7.74 8.99
CA MET A 87 8.67 -6.61 9.84
C MET A 87 9.52 -7.04 11.04
N GLU A 88 9.32 -8.25 11.54
CA GLU A 88 10.20 -8.88 12.54
C GLU A 88 11.62 -9.06 12.01
N ALA A 89 11.77 -9.53 10.76
CA ALA A 89 13.08 -9.62 10.12
C ALA A 89 13.80 -8.25 10.00
N PHE A 90 13.06 -7.15 10.03
CA PHE A 90 13.60 -5.79 10.09
C PHE A 90 13.71 -5.22 11.51
N ASN A 91 13.40 -6.03 12.53
CA ASN A 91 13.40 -5.64 13.94
C ASN A 91 12.47 -4.45 14.26
N CYS A 92 11.31 -4.39 13.62
CA CYS A 92 10.32 -3.32 13.81
C CYS A 92 8.88 -3.82 14.09
N SER A 93 8.67 -5.14 14.21
CA SER A 93 7.35 -5.72 14.47
C SER A 93 6.76 -5.31 15.81
N GLU A 94 7.57 -5.21 16.86
CA GLU A 94 7.11 -4.81 18.19
C GLU A 94 6.43 -3.43 18.18
N MET A 95 7.04 -2.47 17.50
CA MET A 95 6.48 -1.13 17.35
C MET A 95 5.13 -1.16 16.64
N ILE A 96 5.04 -1.93 15.55
CA ILE A 96 3.81 -2.09 14.76
C ILE A 96 2.72 -2.73 15.61
N VAL A 97 3.00 -3.85 16.26
CA VAL A 97 2.03 -4.59 17.09
C VAL A 97 1.53 -3.74 18.26
N LYS A 98 2.43 -2.99 18.90
CA LYS A 98 2.11 -2.12 20.04
C LYS A 98 1.17 -0.97 19.66
N GLU A 99 1.33 -0.41 18.47
CA GLU A 99 0.51 0.71 17.98
C GLU A 99 -0.75 0.26 17.25
N SER A 100 -0.85 -1.00 16.83
CA SER A 100 -1.94 -1.54 16.02
C SER A 100 -3.17 -1.92 16.82
N TYR A 101 -4.29 -2.05 16.11
CA TYR A 101 -5.45 -2.79 16.59
C TYR A 101 -5.35 -4.25 16.13
N GLN A 102 -5.31 -5.20 17.07
CA GLN A 102 -5.18 -6.61 16.74
C GLN A 102 -6.53 -7.25 16.45
N LEU A 103 -6.70 -7.80 15.25
CA LEU A 103 -7.89 -8.52 14.84
C LEU A 103 -7.82 -9.96 15.35
N LYS A 104 -8.76 -10.35 16.21
CA LYS A 104 -8.83 -11.72 16.77
C LYS A 104 -9.95 -12.53 16.16
N GLN A 105 -11.03 -11.88 15.73
CA GLN A 105 -12.24 -12.52 15.23
C GLN A 105 -12.84 -11.74 14.08
N ASN A 106 -13.54 -12.48 13.22
CA ASN A 106 -14.43 -11.96 12.19
C ASN A 106 -15.88 -12.30 12.56
N ALA A 107 -16.81 -11.36 12.40
CA ALA A 107 -18.23 -11.55 12.57
C ALA A 107 -18.95 -11.52 11.23
N PHE A 108 -19.93 -12.37 11.04
CA PHE A 108 -20.74 -12.44 9.83
C PHE A 108 -22.19 -12.14 10.16
N TRP A 109 -22.78 -11.22 9.38
CA TRP A 109 -24.13 -10.71 9.56
C TRP A 109 -24.87 -10.83 8.23
N GLU A 110 -26.04 -11.44 8.28
CA GLU A 110 -26.88 -11.73 7.13
C GLU A 110 -28.32 -11.29 7.41
N PRO A 111 -29.20 -11.19 6.39
CA PRO A 111 -30.60 -10.88 6.61
C PRO A 111 -31.26 -11.87 7.58
N ASP A 112 -32.03 -11.37 8.54
CA ASP A 112 -32.81 -12.24 9.43
C ASP A 112 -33.89 -12.96 8.62
N SER A 113 -34.01 -14.27 8.78
CA SER A 113 -35.01 -15.06 8.07
C SER A 113 -36.46 -14.70 8.40
N ALA A 114 -36.72 -14.21 9.61
CA ALA A 114 -38.05 -13.77 10.06
C ALA A 114 -38.34 -12.31 9.69
N HIS A 115 -37.32 -11.47 9.67
CA HIS A 115 -37.37 -10.03 9.39
C HIS A 115 -36.26 -9.66 8.41
N PRO A 116 -36.44 -9.96 7.10
CA PRO A 116 -35.36 -9.83 6.12
C PRO A 116 -34.85 -8.40 5.88
N GLU A 117 -35.59 -7.38 6.32
CA GLU A 117 -35.17 -5.98 6.35
C GLU A 117 -34.10 -5.70 7.42
N ASN A 118 -33.95 -6.61 8.40
CA ASN A 118 -33.00 -6.52 9.49
C ASN A 118 -31.81 -7.48 9.28
N ILE A 119 -30.66 -7.10 9.81
CA ILE A 119 -29.49 -8.00 9.86
C ILE A 119 -29.45 -8.74 11.18
N LYS A 120 -28.91 -9.97 11.14
CA LYS A 120 -28.68 -10.82 12.31
C LYS A 120 -27.30 -11.46 12.21
N ARG A 121 -26.60 -11.52 13.34
CA ARG A 121 -25.31 -12.21 13.37
C ARG A 121 -25.51 -13.73 13.24
N THR A 122 -24.90 -14.31 12.21
CA THR A 122 -24.94 -15.74 11.95
C THR A 122 -23.84 -16.49 12.69
N HIS A 123 -22.61 -15.97 12.67
CA HIS A 123 -21.48 -16.62 13.36
C HIS A 123 -20.30 -15.67 13.59
N LYS A 124 -19.36 -16.12 14.42
CA LYS A 124 -18.02 -15.54 14.58
C LYS A 124 -16.98 -16.62 14.38
N ILE A 125 -15.88 -16.27 13.73
CA ILE A 125 -14.73 -17.16 13.54
C ILE A 125 -13.45 -16.46 13.97
N ALA A 126 -12.41 -17.21 14.29
CA ALA A 126 -11.08 -16.64 14.47
C ALA A 126 -10.61 -15.97 13.16
N ASP A 127 -9.94 -14.80 13.24
CA ASP A 127 -9.45 -14.10 12.06
C ASP A 127 -8.29 -14.86 11.40
N ALA A 128 -7.38 -15.42 12.20
CA ALA A 128 -6.30 -16.27 11.74
C ALA A 128 -6.36 -17.64 12.41
N ARG A 129 -5.89 -18.65 11.70
CA ARG A 129 -5.78 -20.01 12.27
C ARG A 129 -4.71 -20.04 13.36
N LEU A 130 -5.08 -20.50 14.54
CA LEU A 130 -4.16 -20.61 15.67
C LEU A 130 -2.97 -21.54 15.36
N GLY A 131 -1.79 -21.16 15.84
CA GLY A 131 -0.57 -21.96 15.74
C GLY A 131 0.18 -21.84 14.39
N LEU A 132 -0.28 -20.99 13.45
CA LEU A 132 0.44 -20.73 12.21
C LEU A 132 1.43 -19.57 12.30
N SER A 133 1.24 -18.64 13.24
CA SER A 133 2.10 -17.50 13.49
C SER A 133 1.98 -17.09 14.95
N GLU A 134 3.05 -16.49 15.49
CA GLU A 134 3.02 -15.80 16.78
C GLU A 134 2.30 -14.44 16.70
N PHE A 135 2.13 -13.91 15.50
CA PHE A 135 1.48 -12.62 15.25
C PHE A 135 0.02 -12.80 14.85
N THR A 136 -0.79 -11.79 15.18
CA THR A 136 -2.17 -11.67 14.72
C THR A 136 -2.25 -10.66 13.58
N HIS A 137 -3.29 -10.77 12.77
CA HIS A 137 -3.62 -9.71 11.80
C HIS A 137 -3.83 -8.38 12.55
N SER A 138 -3.15 -7.35 12.13
CA SER A 138 -3.07 -6.06 12.81
C SER A 138 -3.51 -4.93 11.90
N ILE A 139 -4.15 -3.92 12.47
CA ILE A 139 -4.57 -2.71 11.77
C ILE A 139 -3.72 -1.55 12.25
N VAL A 140 -2.97 -0.96 11.34
CA VAL A 140 -2.16 0.24 11.56
C VAL A 140 -2.20 1.14 10.35
N ASN A 141 -2.15 2.44 10.56
CA ASN A 141 -2.13 3.40 9.46
C ASN A 141 -0.94 3.16 8.52
N GLN A 142 -1.19 3.11 7.22
CA GLN A 142 -0.14 2.90 6.21
C GLN A 142 0.95 3.97 6.27
N ALA A 143 0.60 5.24 6.55
CA ALA A 143 1.59 6.30 6.70
C ALA A 143 2.53 6.00 7.89
N ARG A 144 1.99 5.43 8.99
CA ARG A 144 2.81 5.04 10.13
C ARG A 144 3.76 3.90 9.79
N LEU A 145 3.30 2.92 9.02
CA LEU A 145 4.18 1.86 8.50
C LEU A 145 5.31 2.44 7.63
N HIS A 146 5.00 3.42 6.77
CA HIS A 146 6.01 4.13 5.98
C HIS A 146 7.04 4.83 6.85
N GLU A 147 6.62 5.57 7.89
CA GLU A 147 7.52 6.24 8.83
C GLU A 147 8.48 5.25 9.49
N ILE A 148 7.97 4.10 9.95
CA ILE A 148 8.78 3.05 10.59
C ILE A 148 9.85 2.51 9.62
N LEU A 149 9.49 2.27 8.36
CA LEU A 149 10.43 1.80 7.35
C LEU A 149 11.46 2.87 6.98
N LEU A 150 11.04 4.14 6.82
CA LEU A 150 11.92 5.27 6.55
C LEU A 150 12.91 5.51 7.69
N GLU A 151 12.46 5.44 8.93
CA GLU A 151 13.33 5.54 10.10
C GLU A 151 14.34 4.40 10.14
N GLY A 152 13.90 3.16 9.86
CA GLY A 152 14.79 2.01 9.75
C GLY A 152 15.85 2.18 8.65
N MET A 153 15.49 2.71 7.49
CA MET A 153 16.43 3.00 6.40
C MET A 153 17.44 4.08 6.80
N LYS A 154 16.96 5.17 7.41
CA LYS A 154 17.83 6.26 7.88
C LYS A 154 18.85 5.80 8.91
N ASN A 155 18.47 4.83 9.76
CA ASN A 155 19.31 4.29 10.82
C ASN A 155 20.11 3.04 10.39
N SER A 156 19.98 2.61 9.14
CA SER A 156 20.71 1.47 8.57
C SER A 156 22.19 1.78 8.30
N VAL A 157 22.93 0.77 7.88
CA VAL A 157 24.37 0.90 7.57
C VAL A 157 24.64 1.91 6.46
N THR A 158 23.76 2.01 5.45
CA THR A 158 23.93 2.94 4.32
C THR A 158 23.28 4.31 4.55
N HIS A 159 22.50 4.49 5.62
CA HIS A 159 21.72 5.71 5.89
C HIS A 159 20.84 6.13 4.70
N LEU A 160 20.22 5.14 4.02
CA LEU A 160 19.46 5.36 2.80
C LEU A 160 18.25 6.25 3.04
N VAL A 161 18.10 7.28 2.20
CA VAL A 161 16.94 8.19 2.20
C VAL A 161 16.36 8.29 0.80
N PRO A 162 15.02 8.40 0.66
CA PRO A 162 14.39 8.57 -0.65
C PRO A 162 14.66 9.94 -1.29
N HIS A 163 14.72 9.95 -2.61
CA HIS A 163 14.70 11.16 -3.42
C HIS A 163 13.27 11.45 -3.90
N TYR A 164 12.61 12.43 -3.28
CA TYR A 164 11.25 12.86 -3.60
C TYR A 164 11.22 13.83 -4.79
N SER A 165 10.03 14.10 -5.33
CA SER A 165 9.80 14.99 -6.47
C SER A 165 10.52 14.55 -7.75
N ARG A 166 10.67 13.25 -8.00
CA ARG A 166 11.31 12.65 -9.17
C ARG A 166 10.32 11.78 -9.93
N ARG A 167 9.75 12.32 -10.99
CA ARG A 167 8.82 11.60 -11.86
C ARG A 167 9.58 10.91 -13.00
N LEU A 168 9.47 9.59 -13.08
CA LEU A 168 10.07 8.83 -14.17
C LEU A 168 9.45 9.19 -15.52
N LEU A 169 10.30 9.54 -16.50
CA LEU A 169 9.93 9.85 -17.87
C LEU A 169 10.15 8.67 -18.82
N SER A 170 11.34 8.05 -18.75
CA SER A 170 11.70 6.91 -19.59
C SER A 170 12.62 5.93 -18.87
N VAL A 171 12.57 4.68 -19.31
CA VAL A 171 13.52 3.61 -18.99
C VAL A 171 13.99 3.00 -20.29
N ASP A 172 15.29 3.00 -20.49
CA ASP A 172 15.94 2.40 -21.63
C ASP A 172 16.86 1.28 -21.17
N MET A 173 16.87 0.15 -21.90
CA MET A 173 17.67 -1.04 -21.60
C MET A 173 18.66 -1.29 -22.74
N ASP A 174 19.95 -1.28 -22.45
CA ASP A 174 20.98 -1.71 -23.40
C ASP A 174 21.08 -3.24 -23.41
N SER A 175 20.40 -3.87 -24.36
CA SER A 175 20.34 -5.33 -24.49
C SER A 175 21.70 -5.97 -24.82
N GLN A 176 22.69 -5.21 -25.29
CA GLN A 176 24.02 -5.74 -25.67
C GLN A 176 24.87 -6.10 -24.44
N VAL A 177 24.64 -5.42 -23.31
CA VAL A 177 25.46 -5.59 -22.09
C VAL A 177 24.69 -6.20 -20.92
N THR A 178 23.46 -6.68 -21.11
CA THR A 178 22.64 -7.28 -20.04
C THR A 178 23.26 -8.54 -19.44
N GLN A 179 24.08 -9.26 -20.19
CA GLN A 179 24.75 -10.49 -19.73
C GLN A 179 25.96 -10.22 -18.81
N ASP A 180 26.50 -9.01 -18.83
CA ASP A 180 27.58 -8.60 -17.93
C ASP A 180 27.00 -8.02 -16.64
N LEU A 181 27.03 -8.78 -15.56
CA LEU A 181 26.51 -8.36 -14.25
C LEU A 181 27.21 -7.12 -13.68
N SER A 182 28.40 -6.75 -14.16
CA SER A 182 29.10 -5.53 -13.76
C SER A 182 28.66 -4.29 -14.55
N ALA A 183 27.99 -4.48 -15.68
CA ALA A 183 27.52 -3.40 -16.53
C ALA A 183 26.27 -2.71 -15.96
N TYR A 184 26.05 -1.45 -16.38
CA TYR A 184 24.89 -0.61 -16.06
C TYR A 184 23.98 -0.48 -17.29
N PRO A 185 23.23 -1.52 -17.67
CA PRO A 185 22.41 -1.52 -18.90
C PRO A 185 21.18 -0.63 -18.81
N VAL A 186 20.74 -0.29 -17.59
CA VAL A 186 19.54 0.52 -17.38
C VAL A 186 19.91 1.99 -17.42
N THR A 187 19.16 2.77 -18.22
CA THR A 187 19.18 4.25 -18.19
C THR A 187 17.77 4.76 -17.88
N ALA A 188 17.61 5.38 -16.72
CA ALA A 188 16.35 5.96 -16.29
C ALA A 188 16.44 7.49 -16.26
N THR A 189 15.46 8.16 -16.89
CA THR A 189 15.38 9.61 -16.96
C THR A 189 14.22 10.12 -16.14
N PHE A 190 14.49 11.08 -15.27
CA PHE A 190 13.52 11.68 -14.34
C PHE A 190 13.33 13.17 -14.60
N GLU A 191 12.11 13.62 -14.37
CA GLU A 191 11.78 15.03 -14.26
C GLU A 191 11.63 15.41 -12.79
N ARG A 192 12.27 16.51 -12.41
CA ARG A 192 12.10 17.13 -11.10
C ARG A 192 10.86 18.04 -11.11
N SER A 193 10.01 17.90 -10.10
CA SER A 193 8.82 18.73 -9.91
C SER A 193 8.96 19.78 -8.81
N ASP A 194 10.12 19.86 -8.16
CA ASP A 194 10.40 20.86 -7.13
C ASP A 194 10.70 22.25 -7.72
N GLU A 195 10.33 23.30 -6.99
CA GLU A 195 10.53 24.68 -7.43
C GLU A 195 12.00 25.09 -7.31
N GLY A 196 12.57 25.68 -8.33
CA GLY A 196 13.77 26.51 -8.20
C GLY A 196 14.99 26.22 -9.09
N ASP A 197 15.01 25.19 -9.94
CA ASP A 197 16.17 24.91 -10.79
C ASP A 197 15.82 24.88 -12.30
N THR A 198 16.76 25.31 -13.13
CA THR A 198 16.62 25.34 -14.60
C THR A 198 16.80 23.95 -15.21
N ASP A 199 17.57 23.07 -14.57
CA ASP A 199 17.83 21.70 -15.03
C ASP A 199 16.87 20.74 -14.35
N LYS A 200 15.69 20.55 -14.98
CA LYS A 200 14.64 19.66 -14.45
C LYS A 200 14.84 18.19 -14.79
N ILE A 201 15.83 17.85 -15.60
CA ILE A 201 16.05 16.46 -16.05
C ILE A 201 17.28 15.89 -15.37
N GLU A 202 17.09 14.74 -14.72
CA GLU A 202 18.15 13.94 -14.11
C GLU A 202 18.16 12.54 -14.72
N THR A 203 19.34 11.96 -14.92
CA THR A 203 19.51 10.62 -15.48
C THR A 203 20.34 9.78 -14.53
N VAL A 204 19.89 8.53 -14.30
CA VAL A 204 20.57 7.53 -13.48
C VAL A 204 20.82 6.30 -14.34
N ARG A 205 22.04 5.78 -14.30
CA ARG A 205 22.36 4.45 -14.83
C ARG A 205 22.33 3.43 -13.70
N ALA A 206 21.75 2.26 -13.96
CA ALA A 206 21.65 1.22 -12.94
C ALA A 206 22.00 -0.17 -13.49
N ARG A 207 22.49 -1.02 -12.59
CA ARG A 207 22.64 -2.46 -12.90
C ARG A 207 21.29 -3.15 -12.95
N PHE A 208 20.38 -2.74 -12.05
CA PHE A 208 19.01 -3.25 -11.94
C PHE A 208 18.02 -2.11 -11.66
N ILE A 209 16.83 -2.19 -12.25
CA ILE A 209 15.70 -1.30 -11.94
C ILE A 209 14.51 -2.10 -11.40
N ILE A 210 13.88 -1.59 -10.35
CA ILE A 210 12.72 -2.20 -9.72
C ILE A 210 11.55 -1.21 -9.75
N GLY A 211 10.51 -1.55 -10.50
CA GLY A 211 9.28 -0.77 -10.56
C GLY A 211 8.34 -1.15 -9.41
N THR A 212 8.19 -0.25 -8.46
CA THR A 212 7.22 -0.30 -7.35
C THR A 212 6.31 0.92 -7.34
N ASP A 213 6.15 1.53 -8.52
CA ASP A 213 5.47 2.79 -8.81
C ASP A 213 3.94 2.63 -9.05
N GLY A 214 3.38 1.54 -8.51
CA GLY A 214 1.95 1.34 -8.36
C GLY A 214 1.22 0.93 -9.65
N ALA A 215 -0.10 0.87 -9.58
CA ALA A 215 -0.97 0.32 -10.63
C ALA A 215 -0.79 0.99 -12.01
N ARG A 216 -0.34 2.24 -12.05
CA ARG A 216 -0.08 2.99 -13.29
C ARG A 216 1.39 2.99 -13.70
N SER A 217 2.18 2.09 -13.18
CA SER A 217 3.64 1.98 -13.29
C SER A 217 4.18 2.45 -14.65
N ALA A 218 5.11 3.40 -14.58
CA ALA A 218 5.87 3.88 -15.72
C ALA A 218 7.00 2.91 -16.07
N VAL A 219 7.62 2.27 -15.05
CA VAL A 219 8.64 1.22 -15.24
C VAL A 219 8.06 0.05 -16.02
N ARG A 220 6.89 -0.48 -15.60
CA ARG A 220 6.20 -1.56 -16.32
C ARG A 220 5.96 -1.21 -17.78
N LYS A 221 5.46 0.00 -18.05
CA LYS A 221 5.20 0.48 -19.41
C LYS A 221 6.50 0.62 -20.22
N GLY A 222 7.56 1.15 -19.62
CA GLY A 222 8.88 1.29 -20.26
C GLY A 222 9.46 -0.07 -20.66
N MET A 223 9.20 -1.11 -19.89
CA MET A 223 9.58 -2.50 -20.21
C MET A 223 8.58 -3.22 -21.11
N SER A 224 7.55 -2.54 -21.62
CA SER A 224 6.51 -3.12 -22.49
C SER A 224 5.81 -4.34 -21.86
N ILE A 225 5.61 -4.33 -20.54
CA ILE A 225 4.91 -5.37 -19.79
C ILE A 225 3.41 -5.02 -19.76
N ALA A 226 2.56 -5.92 -20.24
CA ALA A 226 1.11 -5.73 -20.23
C ALA A 226 0.53 -6.03 -18.84
N LEU A 227 -0.57 -5.36 -18.49
CA LEU A 227 -1.35 -5.64 -17.29
C LEU A 227 -2.70 -6.19 -17.73
N GLU A 228 -2.93 -7.47 -17.47
CA GLU A 228 -4.12 -8.21 -17.89
C GLU A 228 -5.09 -8.40 -16.73
N GLY A 229 -6.38 -8.48 -17.03
CA GLY A 229 -7.44 -8.73 -16.07
C GLY A 229 -8.64 -7.80 -16.22
N ASP A 230 -9.63 -7.98 -15.36
CA ASP A 230 -10.91 -7.31 -15.43
C ASP A 230 -11.08 -6.24 -14.35
N SER A 231 -11.82 -5.20 -14.71
CA SER A 231 -12.49 -4.36 -13.74
C SER A 231 -13.79 -5.03 -13.33
N ALA A 232 -14.01 -5.25 -12.05
CA ALA A 232 -15.26 -5.86 -11.56
C ALA A 232 -16.47 -4.92 -11.74
N ASN A 233 -16.29 -3.74 -12.33
CA ASN A 233 -17.30 -2.67 -12.48
C ASN A 233 -18.04 -2.38 -11.16
N LYS A 234 -17.38 -2.61 -10.04
CA LYS A 234 -17.89 -2.34 -8.70
C LYS A 234 -17.09 -1.24 -8.03
N ALA A 235 -17.80 -0.29 -7.47
CA ALA A 235 -17.22 0.75 -6.64
C ALA A 235 -17.48 0.46 -5.15
N TRP A 236 -16.54 0.87 -4.31
CA TRP A 236 -16.64 0.81 -2.85
C TRP A 236 -16.37 2.18 -2.28
N GLY A 237 -17.31 2.69 -1.49
CA GLY A 237 -17.08 3.82 -0.61
C GLY A 237 -16.30 3.35 0.61
N VAL A 238 -15.18 3.99 0.90
CA VAL A 238 -14.36 3.66 2.07
C VAL A 238 -14.26 4.89 2.94
N MET A 239 -14.56 4.73 4.24
CA MET A 239 -14.55 5.84 5.18
C MET A 239 -13.90 5.42 6.51
N ASP A 240 -13.07 6.29 7.07
CA ASP A 240 -12.66 6.23 8.48
C ASP A 240 -13.52 7.19 9.28
N VAL A 241 -14.30 6.67 10.23
CA VAL A 241 -15.35 7.44 10.89
C VAL A 241 -15.33 7.28 12.41
N LEU A 242 -15.72 8.33 13.10
CA LEU A 242 -16.16 8.28 14.48
C LEU A 242 -17.67 8.04 14.49
N VAL A 243 -18.12 7.00 15.19
CA VAL A 243 -19.53 6.62 15.23
C VAL A 243 -20.04 6.45 16.66
N VAL A 244 -21.32 6.75 16.85
CA VAL A 244 -22.12 6.32 17.97
C VAL A 244 -23.13 5.30 17.45
N THR A 245 -23.16 4.11 18.03
CA THR A 245 -23.98 3.01 17.53
C THR A 245 -24.33 2.02 18.64
N ASP A 246 -25.47 1.36 18.51
CA ASP A 246 -25.87 0.19 19.29
C ASP A 246 -25.52 -1.15 18.61
N TYR A 247 -24.86 -1.10 17.44
CA TYR A 247 -24.35 -2.31 16.76
C TYR A 247 -23.29 -3.00 17.61
N PRO A 248 -23.52 -4.25 18.06
CA PRO A 248 -22.70 -4.86 19.11
C PRO A 248 -21.28 -5.25 18.66
N ASP A 249 -21.05 -5.43 17.38
CA ASP A 249 -19.75 -5.86 16.82
C ASP A 249 -18.94 -4.73 16.20
N ILE A 250 -19.21 -3.47 16.59
CA ILE A 250 -18.48 -2.31 16.02
C ILE A 250 -16.95 -2.38 16.25
N ARG A 251 -16.49 -3.12 17.24
CA ARG A 251 -15.08 -3.38 17.56
C ARG A 251 -14.61 -4.76 17.08
N VAL A 252 -15.33 -5.38 16.15
CA VAL A 252 -14.97 -6.65 15.51
C VAL A 252 -14.98 -6.42 14.00
N LYS A 253 -14.01 -6.99 13.28
CA LYS A 253 -14.07 -6.99 11.82
C LYS A 253 -15.33 -7.73 11.40
N SER A 254 -16.26 -7.04 10.73
CA SER A 254 -17.57 -7.59 10.43
C SER A 254 -17.85 -7.54 8.94
N PHE A 255 -18.41 -8.63 8.42
CA PHE A 255 -18.94 -8.73 7.07
C PHE A 255 -20.46 -8.72 7.19
N ILE A 256 -21.09 -7.67 6.68
CA ILE A 256 -22.51 -7.39 6.81
C ILE A 256 -23.12 -7.41 5.43
N GLN A 257 -24.09 -8.29 5.20
CA GLN A 257 -24.89 -8.35 3.99
C GLN A 257 -26.34 -8.02 4.32
N SER A 258 -26.92 -6.99 3.70
CA SER A 258 -28.36 -6.74 3.73
C SER A 258 -29.06 -7.45 2.55
N LYS A 259 -30.38 -7.58 2.62
CA LYS A 259 -31.17 -8.19 1.55
C LYS A 259 -31.20 -7.29 0.30
N GLU A 260 -31.39 -6.00 0.46
CA GLU A 260 -31.69 -5.08 -0.64
C GLU A 260 -30.66 -3.96 -0.82
N ASN A 261 -29.93 -3.60 0.26
CA ASN A 261 -29.08 -2.41 0.28
C ASN A 261 -27.59 -2.71 0.00
N GLY A 262 -27.22 -3.97 -0.31
CA GLY A 262 -25.83 -4.36 -0.56
C GLY A 262 -25.08 -4.73 0.72
N ALA A 263 -23.77 -4.54 0.73
CA ALA A 263 -22.88 -5.01 1.79
C ALA A 263 -22.05 -3.88 2.42
N VAL A 264 -21.72 -4.06 3.71
CA VAL A 264 -20.72 -3.27 4.42
C VAL A 264 -19.72 -4.20 5.08
N MET A 265 -18.43 -3.86 4.99
CA MET A 265 -17.40 -4.44 5.85
C MET A 265 -16.93 -3.38 6.82
N THR A 266 -16.89 -3.71 8.12
CA THR A 266 -16.34 -2.83 9.15
C THR A 266 -15.03 -3.38 9.67
N ILE A 267 -14.07 -2.50 9.89
CA ILE A 267 -12.76 -2.83 10.46
C ILE A 267 -12.45 -1.82 11.56
N PRO A 268 -12.30 -2.27 12.82
CA PRO A 268 -11.83 -1.38 13.88
C PRO A 268 -10.44 -0.84 13.56
N ARG A 269 -10.24 0.44 13.82
CA ARG A 269 -8.94 1.10 13.63
C ARG A 269 -8.17 1.17 14.95
N GLU A 270 -6.89 1.44 14.82
CA GLU A 270 -6.00 1.77 15.93
C GLU A 270 -6.56 2.92 16.78
N GLY A 271 -6.15 3.01 18.03
CA GLY A 271 -6.65 4.00 18.98
C GLY A 271 -7.99 3.65 19.65
N GLY A 272 -8.72 2.66 19.14
CA GLY A 272 -9.91 2.09 19.79
C GLY A 272 -11.22 2.87 19.58
N TYR A 273 -11.25 3.94 18.78
CA TYR A 273 -12.42 4.77 18.55
C TYR A 273 -12.82 4.91 17.07
N LEU A 274 -11.88 4.97 16.14
CA LEU A 274 -12.17 4.98 14.70
C LEU A 274 -12.60 3.59 14.21
N VAL A 275 -13.44 3.60 13.19
CA VAL A 275 -13.84 2.42 12.42
C VAL A 275 -13.70 2.72 10.95
N ARG A 276 -13.08 1.84 10.21
CA ARG A 276 -13.11 1.86 8.74
C ARG A 276 -14.32 1.10 8.25
N MET A 277 -15.05 1.70 7.35
CA MET A 277 -16.24 1.12 6.72
C MET A 277 -16.04 1.07 5.21
N TYR A 278 -16.19 -0.12 4.64
CA TYR A 278 -16.24 -0.35 3.21
C TYR A 278 -17.70 -0.57 2.83
N VAL A 279 -18.29 0.36 2.11
CA VAL A 279 -19.69 0.32 1.70
C VAL A 279 -19.77 -0.03 0.23
N GLU A 280 -20.47 -1.11 -0.11
CA GLU A 280 -20.70 -1.50 -1.50
C GLU A 280 -21.58 -0.45 -2.19
N LEU A 281 -21.08 0.15 -3.25
CA LEU A 281 -21.81 1.09 -4.09
C LEU A 281 -22.42 0.34 -5.28
N GLU A 282 -23.21 1.04 -6.07
CA GLU A 282 -23.85 0.45 -7.26
C GLU A 282 -22.80 0.04 -8.31
N LEU A 283 -23.20 -0.86 -9.19
CA LEU A 283 -22.39 -1.28 -10.32
C LEU A 283 -22.13 -0.08 -11.22
N LEU A 284 -20.89 0.06 -11.66
CA LEU A 284 -20.50 1.01 -12.68
C LEU A 284 -20.94 0.50 -14.06
N ASP A 285 -21.40 1.36 -14.92
CA ASP A 285 -21.57 1.04 -16.33
C ASP A 285 -20.23 0.70 -16.96
N LYS A 286 -20.25 -0.14 -18.00
CA LYS A 286 -19.02 -0.57 -18.67
C LYS A 286 -18.27 0.64 -19.23
N GLY A 287 -17.09 0.90 -18.68
CA GLY A 287 -16.25 2.04 -19.05
C GLY A 287 -16.42 3.29 -18.19
N GLN A 288 -17.37 3.32 -17.26
CA GLN A 288 -17.53 4.38 -16.27
C GLN A 288 -16.45 4.23 -15.18
N ARG A 289 -15.88 5.35 -14.75
CA ARG A 289 -14.89 5.39 -13.67
C ARG A 289 -15.55 5.83 -12.36
N ALA A 290 -15.03 5.35 -11.25
CA ALA A 290 -15.49 5.81 -9.93
C ALA A 290 -15.37 7.35 -9.75
N ALA A 291 -14.41 7.97 -10.41
CA ALA A 291 -14.25 9.43 -10.41
C ALA A 291 -15.37 10.19 -11.16
N ASP A 292 -16.09 9.51 -12.05
CA ASP A 292 -17.20 10.10 -12.82
C ASP A 292 -18.51 10.08 -12.04
N ILE A 293 -18.53 9.37 -10.87
CA ILE A 293 -19.70 9.30 -10.00
C ILE A 293 -19.64 10.48 -9.04
N GLN A 294 -20.64 11.34 -9.11
CA GLN A 294 -20.78 12.47 -8.18
C GLN A 294 -21.40 12.03 -6.84
N LEU A 295 -20.80 11.02 -6.17
CA LEU A 295 -21.20 10.61 -4.84
C LEU A 295 -20.48 11.46 -3.79
N THR A 296 -21.23 11.86 -2.78
CA THR A 296 -20.70 12.58 -1.61
C THR A 296 -20.53 11.62 -0.43
N GLU A 297 -19.78 12.04 0.59
CA GLU A 297 -19.69 11.29 1.86
C GLU A 297 -21.08 11.02 2.47
N LYS A 298 -22.03 11.97 2.31
CA LYS A 298 -23.40 11.85 2.84
C LYS A 298 -24.17 10.72 2.18
N ASP A 299 -23.99 10.52 0.87
CA ASP A 299 -24.65 9.45 0.13
C ASP A 299 -24.14 8.07 0.61
N ILE A 300 -22.83 7.96 0.85
CA ILE A 300 -22.21 6.73 1.38
C ILE A 300 -22.71 6.46 2.80
N ILE A 301 -22.80 7.48 3.65
CA ILE A 301 -23.34 7.36 5.03
C ILE A 301 -24.79 6.92 5.00
N ALA A 302 -25.62 7.54 4.18
CA ALA A 302 -27.05 7.20 4.06
C ALA A 302 -27.23 5.74 3.63
N LYS A 303 -26.47 5.29 2.62
CA LYS A 303 -26.49 3.89 2.17
C LYS A 303 -26.03 2.93 3.27
N MET A 304 -24.95 3.25 3.96
CA MET A 304 -24.45 2.47 5.09
C MET A 304 -25.52 2.30 6.17
N GLN A 305 -26.19 3.37 6.57
CA GLN A 305 -27.24 3.34 7.62
C GLN A 305 -28.38 2.37 7.29
N LEU A 306 -28.79 2.29 6.03
CA LEU A 306 -29.81 1.34 5.58
C LEU A 306 -29.38 -0.13 5.74
N ILE A 307 -28.08 -0.41 5.59
CA ILE A 307 -27.54 -1.77 5.69
C ILE A 307 -27.51 -2.25 7.14
N PHE A 308 -27.35 -1.35 8.12
CA PHE A 308 -27.23 -1.71 9.54
C PHE A 308 -28.57 -1.99 10.24
N SER A 309 -29.72 -1.84 9.57
CA SER A 309 -31.03 -2.10 10.20
C SER A 309 -31.07 -3.46 10.92
N PRO A 310 -31.54 -3.57 12.18
CA PRO A 310 -32.26 -2.56 12.94
C PRO A 310 -31.37 -1.64 13.79
N TYR A 311 -30.05 -1.76 13.69
CA TYR A 311 -29.12 -0.97 14.50
C TYR A 311 -28.98 0.45 13.96
N SER A 312 -28.82 1.39 14.89
CA SER A 312 -28.51 2.79 14.56
C SER A 312 -27.01 3.01 14.41
N VAL A 313 -26.61 3.78 13.39
CA VAL A 313 -25.23 4.23 13.22
C VAL A 313 -25.22 5.73 12.97
N SER A 314 -24.77 6.50 13.96
CA SER A 314 -24.65 7.96 13.87
C SER A 314 -23.19 8.33 13.66
N VAL A 315 -22.84 8.76 12.46
CA VAL A 315 -21.50 9.27 12.15
C VAL A 315 -21.34 10.66 12.76
N LYS A 316 -20.34 10.85 13.59
CA LYS A 316 -20.02 12.13 14.25
C LYS A 316 -18.95 12.91 13.52
N GLU A 317 -18.00 12.20 12.92
CA GLU A 317 -16.90 12.78 12.18
C GLU A 317 -16.46 11.80 11.09
N VAL A 318 -16.12 12.32 9.91
CA VAL A 318 -15.48 11.60 8.83
C VAL A 318 -14.03 12.03 8.78
N ALA A 319 -13.16 11.18 9.29
CA ALA A 319 -11.72 11.45 9.35
C ALA A 319 -11.08 11.40 7.96
N TRP A 320 -11.58 10.50 7.13
CA TRP A 320 -11.11 10.30 5.76
C TRP A 320 -12.15 9.49 4.97
N TRP A 321 -12.26 9.75 3.66
CA TRP A 321 -13.06 8.92 2.77
C TRP A 321 -12.52 8.91 1.34
N SER A 322 -12.87 7.87 0.58
CA SER A 322 -12.54 7.73 -0.83
C SER A 322 -13.47 6.73 -1.51
N ILE A 323 -13.53 6.78 -2.85
CA ILE A 323 -14.21 5.76 -3.66
C ILE A 323 -13.14 4.94 -4.37
N TYR A 324 -13.24 3.62 -4.23
CA TYR A 324 -12.36 2.67 -4.89
C TYR A 324 -13.07 1.92 -6.00
N GLU A 325 -12.44 1.89 -7.13
CA GLU A 325 -12.79 1.01 -8.24
C GLU A 325 -12.05 -0.32 -8.07
N VAL A 326 -12.79 -1.43 -8.12
CA VAL A 326 -12.22 -2.76 -7.95
C VAL A 326 -11.69 -3.25 -9.28
N GLY A 327 -10.38 -3.37 -9.41
CA GLY A 327 -9.71 -4.02 -10.53
C GLY A 327 -8.82 -5.16 -10.03
N GLN A 328 -8.96 -6.33 -10.65
CA GLN A 328 -8.05 -7.47 -10.42
C GLN A 328 -7.27 -7.68 -11.71
N ARG A 329 -5.99 -7.36 -11.63
CA ARG A 329 -5.11 -7.43 -12.80
C ARG A 329 -3.77 -8.02 -12.39
N VAL A 330 -3.12 -8.70 -13.32
CA VAL A 330 -1.77 -9.24 -13.16
C VAL A 330 -0.95 -8.92 -14.42
N ALA A 331 0.33 -8.67 -14.25
CA ALA A 331 1.25 -8.46 -15.35
C ALA A 331 1.50 -9.80 -16.09
N ASP A 332 1.67 -9.73 -17.41
CA ASP A 332 1.99 -10.90 -18.25
C ASP A 332 3.35 -11.52 -17.90
N ARG A 333 4.23 -10.73 -17.29
CA ARG A 333 5.53 -11.14 -16.72
C ARG A 333 5.99 -10.15 -15.66
N PHE A 334 6.97 -10.54 -14.86
CA PHE A 334 7.45 -9.72 -13.73
C PHE A 334 8.86 -9.17 -13.92
N ASP A 335 9.49 -9.48 -15.06
CA ASP A 335 10.81 -8.99 -15.45
C ASP A 335 10.83 -8.53 -16.92
N ASP A 336 11.94 -7.90 -17.34
CA ASP A 336 12.10 -7.32 -18.67
C ASP A 336 12.38 -8.33 -19.79
N ARG A 337 12.55 -9.65 -19.48
CA ARG A 337 12.79 -10.67 -20.49
C ARG A 337 11.56 -10.82 -21.41
N PRO A 338 11.78 -11.00 -22.71
CA PRO A 338 10.68 -11.21 -23.64
C PRO A 338 10.00 -12.57 -23.37
N LEU A 339 8.67 -12.65 -23.58
CA LEU A 339 7.90 -13.89 -23.40
C LEU A 339 8.38 -15.04 -24.30
N ASN A 340 8.88 -14.69 -25.49
CA ASN A 340 9.44 -15.63 -26.44
C ASN A 340 10.96 -15.45 -26.45
N ASN A 341 11.71 -16.52 -26.19
CA ASN A 341 13.18 -16.48 -26.20
C ASN A 341 13.87 -15.95 -24.92
N ALA A 342 13.29 -16.23 -23.75
CA ALA A 342 13.84 -15.81 -22.46
C ALA A 342 15.01 -16.68 -21.95
N GLU A 343 15.32 -17.79 -22.64
CA GLU A 343 16.40 -18.71 -22.24
C GLU A 343 17.76 -17.99 -22.31
N ASN A 344 18.50 -18.04 -21.21
CA ASN A 344 19.83 -17.46 -21.03
C ASN A 344 19.91 -15.92 -20.95
N LEU A 345 18.79 -15.19 -20.86
CA LEU A 345 18.84 -13.76 -20.61
C LEU A 345 18.79 -13.45 -19.10
N ILE A 346 19.73 -12.63 -18.64
CA ILE A 346 19.72 -12.13 -17.25
C ILE A 346 18.78 -10.91 -17.19
N PRO A 347 17.68 -10.97 -16.40
CA PRO A 347 16.79 -9.84 -16.27
C PRO A 347 17.48 -8.68 -15.53
N ARG A 348 17.22 -7.47 -15.96
CA ARG A 348 17.76 -6.24 -15.37
C ARG A 348 16.68 -5.32 -14.84
N GLY A 349 15.43 -5.54 -15.23
CA GLY A 349 14.26 -4.82 -14.78
C GLY A 349 13.23 -5.76 -14.15
N PHE A 350 12.63 -5.35 -13.04
CA PHE A 350 11.58 -6.09 -12.34
C PHE A 350 10.42 -5.17 -11.99
N VAL A 351 9.21 -5.72 -11.90
CA VAL A 351 8.04 -5.03 -11.34
C VAL A 351 7.50 -5.82 -10.15
N ALA A 352 7.11 -5.10 -9.10
CA ALA A 352 6.62 -5.69 -7.85
C ALA A 352 5.47 -4.86 -7.25
N GLY A 353 4.66 -5.49 -6.41
CA GLY A 353 3.49 -4.88 -5.81
C GLY A 353 2.43 -4.45 -6.83
N ASP A 354 1.76 -3.33 -6.60
CA ASP A 354 0.71 -2.85 -7.50
C ASP A 354 1.23 -2.54 -8.92
N ALA A 355 2.54 -2.48 -9.13
CA ALA A 355 3.12 -2.35 -10.47
C ALA A 355 2.95 -3.64 -11.29
N CYS A 356 2.89 -4.80 -10.67
CA CYS A 356 2.69 -6.08 -11.35
C CYS A 356 1.33 -6.75 -11.09
N HIS A 357 0.64 -6.44 -10.00
CA HIS A 357 -0.71 -6.97 -9.73
C HIS A 357 -1.54 -5.99 -8.89
N THR A 358 -2.84 -5.95 -9.17
CA THR A 358 -3.79 -5.17 -8.40
C THR A 358 -4.89 -6.07 -7.83
N HIS A 359 -5.34 -5.77 -6.62
CA HIS A 359 -6.29 -6.56 -5.87
C HIS A 359 -7.54 -5.79 -5.48
N SER A 360 -8.63 -6.52 -5.31
CA SER A 360 -9.81 -5.99 -4.62
C SER A 360 -9.49 -5.65 -3.16
N PRO A 361 -9.98 -4.53 -2.63
CA PRO A 361 -9.76 -4.16 -1.23
C PRO A 361 -10.43 -5.12 -0.24
N LYS A 362 -11.43 -5.91 -0.66
CA LYS A 362 -12.18 -6.85 0.20
C LYS A 362 -11.31 -7.85 0.96
N GLY A 363 -10.25 -8.35 0.33
CA GLY A 363 -9.37 -9.36 0.93
C GLY A 363 -8.22 -8.79 1.73
N GLY A 364 -8.02 -7.46 1.72
CA GLY A 364 -6.81 -6.85 2.32
C GLY A 364 -5.51 -7.33 1.66
N GLY A 365 -5.59 -7.85 0.42
CA GLY A 365 -4.47 -8.54 -0.24
C GLY A 365 -3.39 -7.60 -0.77
N GLY A 366 -3.74 -6.39 -1.25
CA GLY A 366 -2.80 -5.54 -1.97
C GLY A 366 -1.49 -5.30 -1.23
N LEU A 367 -1.54 -4.67 -0.08
CA LEU A 367 -0.35 -4.41 0.75
C LEU A 367 0.35 -5.73 1.16
N ASN A 368 -0.43 -6.74 1.54
CA ASN A 368 0.07 -8.01 2.07
C ASN A 368 0.65 -8.97 1.03
N THR A 369 0.52 -8.68 -0.24
CA THR A 369 1.25 -9.33 -1.35
C THR A 369 2.42 -8.47 -1.81
N SER A 370 2.23 -7.16 -1.87
CA SER A 370 3.24 -6.22 -2.34
C SER A 370 4.53 -6.21 -1.50
N LEU A 371 4.43 -6.31 -0.16
CA LEU A 371 5.61 -6.35 0.70
C LEU A 371 6.38 -7.67 0.57
N PRO A 372 5.72 -8.84 0.60
CA PRO A 372 6.39 -10.12 0.33
C PRO A 372 7.09 -10.20 -1.02
N ASP A 373 6.54 -9.60 -2.09
CA ASP A 373 7.19 -9.58 -3.40
C ASP A 373 8.59 -9.00 -3.31
N THR A 374 8.69 -7.79 -2.77
CA THR A 374 9.94 -7.05 -2.69
C THR A 374 10.88 -7.59 -1.61
N PHE A 375 10.34 -8.10 -0.50
CA PHE A 375 11.14 -8.80 0.49
C PHE A 375 11.80 -10.06 -0.11
N ASN A 376 11.03 -10.83 -0.89
CA ASN A 376 11.55 -12.03 -1.56
C ASN A 376 12.54 -11.69 -2.69
N LEU A 377 12.30 -10.65 -3.47
CA LEU A 377 13.20 -10.22 -4.54
C LEU A 377 14.49 -9.61 -3.97
N GLY A 378 14.42 -8.84 -2.89
CA GLY A 378 15.53 -8.04 -2.37
C GLY A 378 16.72 -8.88 -1.93
N TRP A 379 16.51 -9.95 -1.14
CA TRP A 379 17.63 -10.80 -0.71
C TRP A 379 18.25 -11.60 -1.85
N LYS A 380 17.44 -12.01 -2.86
CA LYS A 380 17.93 -12.70 -4.07
C LYS A 380 18.79 -11.76 -4.89
N LEU A 381 18.33 -10.51 -5.07
CA LEU A 381 19.08 -9.51 -5.80
C LEU A 381 20.40 -9.16 -5.09
N ALA A 382 20.39 -9.04 -3.77
CA ALA A 382 21.60 -8.84 -2.98
C ALA A 382 22.58 -10.00 -3.15
N ALA A 383 22.11 -11.26 -3.13
CA ALA A 383 22.93 -12.43 -3.36
C ALA A 383 23.59 -12.41 -4.76
N VAL A 384 22.83 -12.09 -5.81
CA VAL A 384 23.36 -11.95 -7.17
C VAL A 384 24.42 -10.86 -7.26
N LEU A 385 24.17 -9.70 -6.66
CA LEU A 385 25.11 -8.57 -6.64
C LEU A 385 26.42 -8.89 -5.89
N GLN A 386 26.33 -9.75 -4.88
CA GLN A 386 27.48 -10.26 -4.12
C GLN A 386 28.15 -11.49 -4.75
N GLY A 387 27.69 -11.95 -5.93
CA GLY A 387 28.26 -13.10 -6.63
C GLY A 387 28.01 -14.46 -5.97
N LYS A 388 26.87 -14.58 -5.27
CA LYS A 388 26.45 -15.80 -4.53
C LYS A 388 25.38 -16.57 -5.29
#